data_b0ed33424c2872895c0ca22e1cae16ec
#
_entry.id   b0ed33424c2872895c0ca22e1cae16ec
#
_cell.length_a   1.000
_cell.length_b   1.000
_cell.length_c   1.000
_cell.angle_alpha   90.00
_cell.angle_beta   90.00
_cell.angle_gamma   90.00
#
_symmetry.space_group_name_H-M   'P 1'
#
loop_
_entity.id
_entity.type
_entity.pdbx_description
1 polymer ?
#
loop_
_entity_poly.entity_id
_entity_poly.type
_entity_poly.pdbx_seq_one_letter_code
_entity_poly.pdbx_strand_id
1 'polypeptide(L)'
;MKKRRVSKKEQTESANKKRKRLLTQDTPFAIKEAYVKMRTNMMFCMTADGSRPCRTFGITSARPSEGKSLTAANIAISCAMLGKRTLLIDADLRRPTQKHLWGANIQHGLCDYLAQIGPLEMVKTEQLPLWIICTGMIPPNPSEMLSSDRMRRLLDKYSELFNYVIIDTPPINTVADAQIISALADGMLVVAKSGLSTLDEIDEAVESVQSAGGNFCGVILNDMNLKSAKYSYRSKYGSQYGYKYSYKYGYGGEYGSKKQNP
;
A
#
# COMPACT_ATOMS: atom_id res chain seq x y z
N MET A 1 26.21 -5.52 -21.08
CA MET A 1 26.12 -4.45 -20.05
C MET A 1 26.32 -5.05 -18.67
N LYS A 2 27.40 -4.70 -17.93
CA LYS A 2 27.66 -5.17 -16.58
C LYS A 2 26.68 -4.53 -15.61
N LYS A 3 25.74 -5.29 -15.03
CA LYS A 3 24.89 -4.81 -13.93
C LYS A 3 25.80 -4.49 -12.74
N ARG A 4 25.87 -3.21 -12.34
CA ARG A 4 26.60 -2.76 -11.15
C ARG A 4 25.99 -3.43 -9.93
N ARG A 5 26.76 -4.29 -9.24
CA ARG A 5 26.35 -4.86 -7.95
C ARG A 5 26.30 -3.70 -6.94
N VAL A 6 25.11 -3.37 -6.48
CA VAL A 6 24.91 -2.37 -5.42
C VAL A 6 25.52 -2.94 -4.13
N SER A 7 26.35 -2.18 -3.46
CA SER A 7 27.01 -2.62 -2.23
C SER A 7 26.00 -2.83 -1.09
N LYS A 8 26.33 -3.71 -0.12
CA LYS A 8 25.50 -3.88 1.09
C LYS A 8 25.22 -2.55 1.81
N LYS A 9 26.19 -1.64 1.82
CA LYS A 9 26.09 -0.31 2.43
C LYS A 9 25.05 0.58 1.72
N GLU A 10 25.07 0.62 0.39
CA GLU A 10 24.08 1.35 -0.41
C GLU A 10 22.67 0.79 -0.27
N GLN A 11 22.54 -0.54 -0.11
CA GLN A 11 21.25 -1.20 0.16
C GLN A 11 20.71 -0.81 1.54
N THR A 12 21.56 -0.78 2.56
CA THR A 12 21.20 -0.38 3.94
C THR A 12 20.81 1.08 4.02
N GLU A 13 21.57 1.98 3.36
CA GLU A 13 21.25 3.42 3.30
C GLU A 13 19.93 3.69 2.57
N SER A 14 19.67 2.97 1.48
CA SER A 14 18.39 3.05 0.74
C SER A 14 17.21 2.57 1.59
N ALA A 15 17.38 1.47 2.33
CA ALA A 15 16.35 0.96 3.25
C ALA A 15 16.08 1.94 4.39
N ASN A 16 17.11 2.51 5.01
CA ASN A 16 16.97 3.53 6.06
C ASN A 16 16.27 4.80 5.53
N LYS A 17 16.57 5.22 4.31
CA LYS A 17 15.90 6.36 3.67
C LYS A 17 14.41 6.06 3.39
N LYS A 18 14.07 4.83 3.00
CA LYS A 18 12.68 4.39 2.81
C LYS A 18 11.94 4.28 4.15
N ARG A 19 12.60 3.76 5.20
CA ARG A 19 12.02 3.65 6.55
C ARG A 19 11.60 5.02 7.10
N LYS A 20 12.36 6.08 6.83
CA LYS A 20 12.01 7.46 7.19
C LYS A 20 10.74 7.99 6.47
N ARG A 21 10.20 7.25 5.48
CA ARG A 21 8.97 7.60 4.76
C ARG A 21 7.74 6.83 5.24
N LEU A 22 7.89 5.94 6.22
CA LEU A 22 6.74 5.33 6.89
C LEU A 22 5.97 6.40 7.68
N LEU A 23 4.66 6.25 7.72
CA LEU A 23 3.80 7.13 8.51
C LEU A 23 4.18 7.05 10.00
N THR A 24 4.39 8.22 10.58
CA THR A 24 4.65 8.42 12.00
C THR A 24 3.83 9.60 12.52
N GLN A 25 3.93 9.89 13.81
CA GLN A 25 3.32 11.10 14.38
C GLN A 25 3.90 12.38 13.77
N ASP A 26 5.17 12.37 13.37
CA ASP A 26 5.89 13.52 12.79
C ASP A 26 5.68 13.68 11.28
N THR A 27 4.96 12.75 10.63
CA THR A 27 4.68 12.85 9.19
C THR A 27 3.85 14.11 8.91
N PRO A 28 4.20 14.91 7.87
CA PRO A 28 3.47 16.11 7.51
C PRO A 28 1.97 15.86 7.35
N PHE A 29 1.15 16.80 7.84
CA PHE A 29 -0.32 16.68 7.86
C PHE A 29 -0.91 16.31 6.49
N ALA A 30 -0.46 16.97 5.41
CA ALA A 30 -0.96 16.70 4.06
C ALA A 30 -0.74 15.24 3.61
N ILE A 31 0.36 14.61 4.02
CA ILE A 31 0.64 13.22 3.72
C ILE A 31 -0.26 12.30 4.58
N LYS A 32 -0.41 12.59 5.87
CA LYS A 32 -1.32 11.84 6.75
C LYS A 32 -2.74 11.87 6.20
N GLU A 33 -3.23 13.05 5.83
CA GLU A 33 -4.58 13.22 5.27
C GLU A 33 -4.78 12.48 3.94
N ALA A 34 -3.75 12.40 3.08
CA ALA A 34 -3.83 11.61 1.86
C ALA A 34 -4.08 10.12 2.17
N TYR A 35 -3.37 9.55 3.17
CA TYR A 35 -3.59 8.17 3.59
C TYR A 35 -4.90 7.97 4.36
N VAL A 36 -5.36 8.96 5.12
CA VAL A 36 -6.70 8.95 5.75
C VAL A 36 -7.80 8.88 4.67
N LYS A 37 -7.71 9.72 3.64
CA LYS A 37 -8.62 9.71 2.50
C LYS A 37 -8.63 8.37 1.76
N MET A 38 -7.44 7.84 1.46
CA MET A 38 -7.28 6.56 0.79
C MET A 38 -7.93 5.43 1.59
N ARG A 39 -7.61 5.33 2.88
CA ARG A 39 -8.24 4.36 3.79
C ARG A 39 -9.77 4.52 3.83
N THR A 40 -10.27 5.76 3.90
CA THR A 40 -11.71 6.02 3.90
C THR A 40 -12.36 5.50 2.62
N ASN A 41 -11.75 5.74 1.46
CA ASN A 41 -12.25 5.19 0.19
C ASN A 41 -12.24 3.65 0.19
N MET A 42 -11.20 3.03 0.73
CA MET A 42 -11.12 1.56 0.86
C MET A 42 -12.26 0.99 1.73
N MET A 43 -12.71 1.72 2.76
CA MET A 43 -13.81 1.27 3.62
C MET A 43 -15.15 1.16 2.87
N PHE A 44 -15.30 1.85 1.75
CA PHE A 44 -16.49 1.80 0.90
C PHE A 44 -16.38 0.79 -0.26
N CYS A 45 -15.20 0.16 -0.44
CA CYS A 45 -15.05 -0.90 -1.44
C CYS A 45 -15.82 -2.13 -0.99
N MET A 46 -16.68 -2.62 -1.89
CA MET A 46 -17.43 -3.86 -1.71
C MET A 46 -16.74 -5.00 -2.45
N THR A 47 -16.97 -6.24 -2.04
CA THR A 47 -16.57 -7.42 -2.82
C THR A 47 -17.23 -7.41 -4.19
N ALA A 48 -16.71 -8.16 -5.15
CA ALA A 48 -17.22 -8.18 -6.54
C ALA A 48 -18.71 -8.53 -6.63
N ASP A 49 -19.21 -9.38 -5.72
CA ASP A 49 -20.64 -9.75 -5.60
C ASP A 49 -21.47 -8.73 -4.80
N GLY A 50 -20.85 -7.68 -4.27
CA GLY A 50 -21.51 -6.65 -3.47
C GLY A 50 -22.01 -7.11 -2.10
N SER A 51 -21.69 -8.32 -1.66
CA SER A 51 -22.26 -8.94 -0.46
C SER A 51 -21.72 -8.36 0.86
N ARG A 52 -20.47 -7.89 0.86
CA ARG A 52 -19.80 -7.34 2.06
C ARG A 52 -18.69 -6.34 1.70
N PRO A 53 -18.27 -5.50 2.66
CA PRO A 53 -17.08 -4.68 2.48
C PRO A 53 -15.82 -5.52 2.29
N CYS A 54 -14.91 -5.06 1.43
CA CYS A 54 -13.61 -5.67 1.23
C CYS A 54 -12.76 -5.59 2.52
N ARG A 55 -12.07 -6.68 2.84
CA ARG A 55 -11.11 -6.77 3.95
C ARG A 55 -9.70 -7.07 3.48
N THR A 56 -9.57 -7.82 2.39
CA THR A 56 -8.29 -8.21 1.81
C THR A 56 -8.02 -7.39 0.56
N PHE A 57 -6.96 -6.58 0.58
CA PHE A 57 -6.58 -5.69 -0.52
C PHE A 57 -5.20 -6.03 -1.06
N GLY A 58 -5.13 -6.37 -2.34
CA GLY A 58 -3.86 -6.45 -3.07
C GLY A 58 -3.43 -5.05 -3.55
N ILE A 59 -2.15 -4.75 -3.37
CA ILE A 59 -1.53 -3.50 -3.82
C ILE A 59 -0.50 -3.83 -4.88
N THR A 60 -0.77 -3.43 -6.10
CA THR A 60 0.12 -3.62 -7.25
C THR A 60 0.49 -2.28 -7.92
N SER A 61 1.19 -2.33 -9.02
CA SER A 61 1.51 -1.19 -9.87
C SER A 61 1.69 -1.65 -11.32
N ALA A 62 1.59 -0.74 -12.28
CA ALA A 62 1.86 -1.06 -13.68
C ALA A 62 3.35 -1.39 -13.89
N ARG A 63 4.25 -0.60 -13.27
CA ARG A 63 5.71 -0.69 -13.45
C ARG A 63 6.45 -0.84 -12.13
N PRO A 64 7.72 -1.31 -12.16
CA PRO A 64 8.62 -1.25 -11.01
C PRO A 64 8.88 0.20 -10.56
N SER A 65 9.16 0.39 -9.26
CA SER A 65 9.57 1.67 -8.66
C SER A 65 8.49 2.76 -8.56
N GLU A 66 7.22 2.40 -8.66
CA GLU A 66 6.08 3.32 -8.47
C GLU A 66 5.72 3.57 -6.99
N GLY A 67 6.39 2.88 -6.09
CA GLY A 67 6.22 3.06 -4.63
C GLY A 67 5.15 2.16 -4.02
N LYS A 68 4.70 1.10 -4.71
CA LYS A 68 3.68 0.15 -4.24
C LYS A 68 3.93 -0.37 -2.82
N SER A 69 5.13 -0.87 -2.54
CA SER A 69 5.47 -1.49 -1.24
C SER A 69 5.47 -0.47 -0.09
N LEU A 70 5.91 0.77 -0.33
CA LEU A 70 5.82 1.86 0.65
C LEU A 70 4.37 2.29 0.84
N THR A 71 3.59 2.33 -0.23
CA THR A 71 2.15 2.65 -0.19
C THR A 71 1.40 1.57 0.58
N ALA A 72 1.65 0.28 0.31
CA ALA A 72 1.06 -0.84 1.06
C ALA A 72 1.37 -0.76 2.56
N ALA A 73 2.63 -0.49 2.93
CA ALA A 73 3.04 -0.31 4.32
C ALA A 73 2.30 0.86 4.99
N ASN A 74 2.21 2.00 4.33
CA ASN A 74 1.55 3.19 4.87
C ASN A 74 0.02 3.05 4.94
N ILE A 75 -0.60 2.34 4.01
CA ILE A 75 -2.03 1.96 4.10
C ILE A 75 -2.24 1.09 5.35
N ALA A 76 -1.40 0.08 5.55
CA ALA A 76 -1.49 -0.80 6.71
C ALA A 76 -1.32 -0.02 8.03
N ILE A 77 -0.36 0.91 8.10
CA ILE A 77 -0.20 1.82 9.25
C ILE A 77 -1.47 2.67 9.44
N SER A 78 -1.98 3.27 8.37
CA SER A 78 -3.17 4.13 8.43
C SER A 78 -4.41 3.38 8.93
N CYS A 79 -4.60 2.12 8.53
CA CYS A 79 -5.66 1.26 9.05
C CYS A 79 -5.46 0.93 10.55
N ALA A 80 -4.23 0.59 10.93
CA ALA A 80 -3.88 0.27 12.30
C ALA A 80 -4.00 1.48 13.26
N MET A 81 -3.75 2.70 12.78
CA MET A 81 -3.95 3.94 13.55
C MET A 81 -5.42 4.15 13.97
N LEU A 82 -6.39 3.52 13.32
CA LEU A 82 -7.79 3.47 13.76
C LEU A 82 -8.07 2.41 14.83
N GLY A 83 -7.05 1.76 15.37
CA GLY A 83 -7.22 0.62 16.28
C GLY A 83 -7.69 -0.66 15.57
N LYS A 84 -7.70 -0.69 14.23
CA LYS A 84 -8.10 -1.89 13.47
C LYS A 84 -6.95 -2.88 13.38
N ARG A 85 -7.22 -4.15 13.75
CA ARG A 85 -6.25 -5.23 13.58
C ARG A 85 -5.92 -5.37 12.11
N THR A 86 -4.67 -5.10 11.74
CA THR A 86 -4.23 -5.04 10.34
C THR A 86 -3.06 -5.99 10.13
N LEU A 87 -3.08 -6.73 9.04
CA LEU A 87 -1.99 -7.59 8.58
C LEU A 87 -1.43 -7.04 7.27
N LEU A 88 -0.11 -6.92 7.18
CA LEU A 88 0.62 -6.64 5.95
C LEU A 88 1.37 -7.90 5.52
N ILE A 89 1.18 -8.34 4.28
CA ILE A 89 1.84 -9.52 3.70
C ILE A 89 2.74 -9.07 2.55
N ASP A 90 4.01 -9.43 2.59
CA ASP A 90 4.95 -9.25 1.46
C ASP A 90 4.83 -10.45 0.51
N ALA A 91 4.03 -10.28 -0.54
CA ALA A 91 3.83 -11.26 -1.61
C ALA A 91 4.61 -10.91 -2.90
N ASP A 92 5.48 -9.89 -2.88
CA ASP A 92 6.50 -9.71 -3.92
C ASP A 92 7.67 -10.68 -3.66
N LEU A 93 7.42 -11.97 -3.93
CA LEU A 93 8.36 -13.05 -3.66
C LEU A 93 9.64 -12.95 -4.51
N ARG A 94 9.63 -12.12 -5.56
CA ARG A 94 10.75 -11.91 -6.47
C ARG A 94 11.71 -10.82 -6.00
N ARG A 95 11.14 -9.73 -5.43
CA ARG A 95 11.90 -8.56 -4.95
C ARG A 95 11.32 -8.04 -3.63
N PRO A 96 11.35 -8.88 -2.57
CA PRO A 96 10.74 -8.55 -1.29
C PRO A 96 11.38 -7.31 -0.68
N THR A 97 10.56 -6.43 -0.14
CA THR A 97 11.01 -5.16 0.42
C THR A 97 10.59 -4.93 1.85
N GLN A 98 9.53 -5.58 2.32
CA GLN A 98 8.96 -5.34 3.64
C GLN A 98 9.93 -5.70 4.77
N LYS A 99 10.68 -6.81 4.65
CA LYS A 99 11.71 -7.17 5.63
C LYS A 99 12.70 -6.03 5.91
N HIS A 100 13.18 -5.38 4.86
CA HIS A 100 14.13 -4.27 4.97
C HIS A 100 13.45 -2.97 5.42
N LEU A 101 12.21 -2.73 4.97
CA LEU A 101 11.45 -1.53 5.30
C LEU A 101 11.12 -1.47 6.80
N TRP A 102 10.77 -2.61 7.38
CA TRP A 102 10.42 -2.73 8.80
C TRP A 102 11.62 -3.08 9.69
N GLY A 103 12.76 -3.47 9.13
CA GLY A 103 13.90 -3.98 9.87
C GLY A 103 13.56 -5.29 10.59
N ALA A 104 12.73 -6.12 9.97
CA ALA A 104 12.25 -7.36 10.55
C ALA A 104 13.37 -8.40 10.67
N ASN A 105 13.51 -8.98 11.87
CA ASN A 105 14.41 -10.10 12.10
C ASN A 105 13.58 -11.38 12.19
N ILE A 106 13.47 -12.09 11.07
CA ILE A 106 12.74 -13.36 10.93
C ILE A 106 13.65 -14.41 10.30
N GLN A 107 13.47 -15.66 10.69
CA GLN A 107 14.10 -16.82 10.05
C GLN A 107 13.22 -17.40 8.95
N HIS A 108 11.93 -17.51 9.20
CA HIS A 108 10.95 -18.08 8.29
C HIS A 108 9.87 -17.04 7.94
N GLY A 109 9.41 -17.06 6.70
CA GLY A 109 8.38 -16.15 6.20
C GLY A 109 7.29 -16.87 5.40
N LEU A 110 6.63 -16.11 4.52
CA LEU A 110 5.54 -16.62 3.69
C LEU A 110 5.97 -17.82 2.84
N CYS A 111 7.11 -17.72 2.15
CA CYS A 111 7.60 -18.80 1.29
C CYS A 111 7.95 -20.06 2.04
N ASP A 112 8.61 -19.93 3.20
CA ASP A 112 8.97 -21.07 4.06
C ASP A 112 7.70 -21.79 4.53
N TYR A 113 6.66 -21.03 4.90
CA TYR A 113 5.36 -21.60 5.26
C TYR A 113 4.67 -22.27 4.09
N LEU A 114 4.61 -21.63 2.92
CA LEU A 114 3.97 -22.19 1.73
C LEU A 114 4.67 -23.47 1.25
N ALA A 115 5.99 -23.50 1.32
CA ALA A 115 6.82 -24.67 1.00
C ALA A 115 6.80 -25.77 2.08
N GLN A 116 6.20 -25.54 3.24
CA GLN A 116 6.15 -26.48 4.38
C GLN A 116 7.51 -26.79 5.00
N ILE A 117 8.47 -25.89 4.89
CA ILE A 117 9.84 -26.04 5.42
C ILE A 117 10.07 -25.25 6.72
N GLY A 118 9.09 -24.44 7.14
CA GLY A 118 9.18 -23.67 8.37
C GLY A 118 7.83 -23.10 8.83
N PRO A 119 7.77 -22.60 10.08
CA PRO A 119 6.58 -21.93 10.60
C PRO A 119 6.36 -20.59 9.90
N LEU A 120 5.16 -20.05 9.99
CA LEU A 120 4.88 -18.68 9.56
C LEU A 120 5.19 -17.71 10.70
N GLU A 121 6.27 -16.96 10.59
CA GLU A 121 6.62 -15.92 11.54
C GLU A 121 5.94 -14.59 11.17
N MET A 122 5.40 -13.92 12.18
CA MET A 122 4.82 -12.59 12.04
C MET A 122 5.51 -11.60 12.99
N VAL A 123 5.89 -10.45 12.46
CA VAL A 123 6.42 -9.35 13.26
C VAL A 123 5.26 -8.45 13.68
N LYS A 124 5.04 -8.29 14.99
CA LYS A 124 4.09 -7.35 15.55
C LYS A 124 4.77 -6.01 15.81
N THR A 125 4.18 -4.90 15.41
CA THR A 125 4.67 -3.58 15.78
C THR A 125 4.31 -3.25 17.24
N GLU A 126 5.15 -2.45 17.91
CA GLU A 126 4.98 -2.16 19.34
C GLU A 126 3.77 -1.26 19.64
N GLN A 127 3.55 -0.24 18.80
CA GLN A 127 2.61 0.85 19.08
C GLN A 127 1.24 0.70 18.39
N LEU A 128 1.14 -0.16 17.38
CA LEU A 128 -0.07 -0.30 16.58
C LEU A 128 -0.53 -1.76 16.52
N PRO A 129 -1.82 -2.03 16.35
CA PRO A 129 -2.33 -3.38 16.09
C PRO A 129 -2.04 -3.80 14.64
N LEU A 130 -0.74 -3.81 14.28
CA LEU A 130 -0.22 -4.12 12.95
C LEU A 130 0.77 -5.29 13.04
N TRP A 131 0.55 -6.29 12.20
CA TRP A 131 1.41 -7.45 12.02
C TRP A 131 1.93 -7.50 10.60
N ILE A 132 3.15 -7.98 10.43
CA ILE A 132 3.82 -8.08 9.13
C ILE A 132 4.28 -9.51 8.91
N ILE A 133 3.90 -10.09 7.78
CA ILE A 133 4.47 -11.32 7.23
C ILE A 133 5.42 -10.92 6.11
N CYS A 134 6.71 -11.22 6.31
CA CYS A 134 7.72 -11.03 5.27
C CYS A 134 7.82 -12.28 4.40
N THR A 135 8.42 -12.14 3.22
CA THR A 135 8.56 -13.22 2.24
C THR A 135 9.32 -14.44 2.79
N GLY A 136 10.37 -14.24 3.60
CA GLY A 136 11.29 -15.32 3.99
C GLY A 136 12.33 -15.59 2.90
N MET A 137 12.52 -16.84 2.54
CA MET A 137 13.38 -17.23 1.42
C MET A 137 12.79 -16.81 0.07
N ILE A 138 13.64 -16.54 -0.91
CA ILE A 138 13.19 -16.26 -2.28
C ILE A 138 13.03 -17.60 -3.02
N PRO A 139 11.82 -17.96 -3.47
CA PRO A 139 11.58 -19.26 -4.08
C PRO A 139 11.93 -19.25 -5.58
N PRO A 140 12.20 -20.44 -6.16
CA PRO A 140 12.42 -20.58 -7.60
C PRO A 140 11.11 -20.43 -8.42
N ASN A 141 9.95 -20.76 -7.83
CA ASN A 141 8.63 -20.80 -8.47
C ASN A 141 7.57 -19.95 -7.74
N PRO A 142 7.70 -18.61 -7.74
CA PRO A 142 6.82 -17.71 -6.98
C PRO A 142 5.34 -17.87 -7.33
N SER A 143 5.00 -17.92 -8.63
CA SER A 143 3.61 -17.95 -9.10
C SER A 143 2.89 -19.23 -8.64
N GLU A 144 3.56 -20.39 -8.69
CA GLU A 144 2.99 -21.66 -8.22
C GLU A 144 2.71 -21.62 -6.71
N MET A 145 3.61 -21.02 -5.93
CA MET A 145 3.42 -20.88 -4.49
C MET A 145 2.22 -19.99 -4.16
N LEU A 146 2.08 -18.85 -4.86
CA LEU A 146 0.97 -17.93 -4.65
C LEU A 146 -0.37 -18.51 -5.10
N SER A 147 -0.40 -19.36 -6.13
CA SER A 147 -1.61 -20.04 -6.61
C SER A 147 -2.01 -21.27 -5.79
N SER A 148 -1.20 -21.67 -4.80
CA SER A 148 -1.46 -22.88 -4.00
C SER A 148 -2.70 -22.74 -3.11
N ASP A 149 -3.39 -23.88 -2.86
CA ASP A 149 -4.47 -23.95 -1.88
C ASP A 149 -4.04 -23.50 -0.48
N ARG A 150 -2.75 -23.62 -0.18
CA ARG A 150 -2.20 -23.18 1.09
C ARG A 150 -2.21 -21.67 1.24
N MET A 151 -1.93 -20.94 0.15
CA MET A 151 -2.06 -19.48 0.12
C MET A 151 -3.52 -19.06 0.26
N ARG A 152 -4.45 -19.72 -0.44
CA ARG A 152 -5.90 -19.47 -0.32
C ARG A 152 -6.35 -19.64 1.13
N ARG A 153 -6.10 -20.80 1.75
CA ARG A 153 -6.46 -21.05 3.16
C ARG A 153 -5.82 -20.06 4.14
N LEU A 154 -4.62 -19.59 3.84
CA LEU A 154 -3.96 -18.55 4.65
C LEU A 154 -4.72 -17.24 4.58
N LEU A 155 -5.10 -16.78 3.39
CA LEU A 155 -5.87 -15.55 3.22
C LEU A 155 -7.26 -15.64 3.83
N ASP A 156 -7.98 -16.76 3.63
CA ASP A 156 -9.28 -17.01 4.24
C ASP A 156 -9.20 -16.88 5.76
N LYS A 157 -8.27 -17.62 6.38
CA LYS A 157 -8.05 -17.58 7.83
C LYS A 157 -7.76 -16.17 8.34
N TYR A 158 -6.91 -15.41 7.65
CA TYR A 158 -6.51 -14.09 8.14
C TYR A 158 -7.55 -13.00 7.82
N SER A 159 -8.38 -13.17 6.80
CA SER A 159 -9.52 -12.28 6.55
C SER A 159 -10.57 -12.33 7.68
N GLU A 160 -10.65 -13.45 8.42
CA GLU A 160 -11.51 -13.60 9.59
C GLU A 160 -10.88 -12.99 10.87
N LEU A 161 -9.56 -13.12 11.01
CA LEU A 161 -8.83 -12.70 12.22
C LEU A 161 -8.46 -11.22 12.24
N PHE A 162 -8.33 -10.59 11.06
CA PHE A 162 -7.94 -9.20 10.89
C PHE A 162 -9.07 -8.38 10.28
N ASN A 163 -9.14 -7.10 10.66
CA ASN A 163 -10.09 -6.18 10.03
C ASN A 163 -9.65 -5.83 8.60
N TYR A 164 -8.32 -5.77 8.37
CA TYR A 164 -7.72 -5.54 7.06
C TYR A 164 -6.50 -6.43 6.85
N VAL A 165 -6.41 -7.02 5.66
CA VAL A 165 -5.23 -7.73 5.17
C VAL A 165 -4.74 -6.98 3.93
N ILE A 166 -3.55 -6.41 3.99
CA ILE A 166 -2.92 -5.67 2.90
C ILE A 166 -1.82 -6.54 2.30
N ILE A 167 -1.86 -6.78 1.00
CA ILE A 167 -0.93 -7.67 0.30
C ILE A 167 -0.11 -6.85 -0.67
N ASP A 168 1.20 -6.72 -0.42
CA ASP A 168 2.14 -6.09 -1.34
C ASP A 168 2.53 -7.08 -2.42
N THR A 169 2.23 -6.80 -3.70
CA THR A 169 2.47 -7.70 -4.84
C THR A 169 3.48 -7.10 -5.81
N PRO A 170 4.10 -7.85 -6.72
CA PRO A 170 4.93 -7.27 -7.78
C PRO A 170 4.10 -6.46 -8.79
N PRO A 171 4.74 -5.70 -9.72
CA PRO A 171 4.03 -4.99 -10.78
C PRO A 171 3.28 -5.96 -11.69
N ILE A 172 1.99 -5.69 -11.93
CA ILE A 172 1.07 -6.62 -12.60
C ILE A 172 1.39 -6.80 -14.09
N ASN A 173 1.84 -5.74 -14.79
CA ASN A 173 2.22 -5.82 -16.20
C ASN A 173 3.57 -6.51 -16.44
N THR A 174 4.25 -6.94 -15.35
CA THR A 174 5.57 -7.57 -15.45
C THR A 174 5.53 -9.09 -15.24
N VAL A 175 4.70 -9.56 -14.31
CA VAL A 175 4.62 -10.97 -13.89
C VAL A 175 3.20 -11.32 -13.44
N ALA A 176 2.84 -12.60 -13.58
CA ALA A 176 1.50 -13.10 -13.27
C ALA A 176 1.16 -13.12 -11.76
N ASP A 177 2.12 -12.94 -10.88
CA ASP A 177 1.97 -13.08 -9.42
C ASP A 177 0.85 -12.18 -8.87
N ALA A 178 0.77 -10.92 -9.36
CA ALA A 178 -0.28 -9.99 -8.93
C ALA A 178 -1.66 -10.37 -9.48
N GLN A 179 -1.75 -10.97 -10.68
CA GLN A 179 -2.99 -11.50 -11.24
C GLN A 179 -3.52 -12.68 -10.39
N ILE A 180 -2.61 -13.56 -9.94
CA ILE A 180 -2.96 -14.66 -9.03
C ILE A 180 -3.55 -14.12 -7.73
N ILE A 181 -2.91 -13.12 -7.13
CA ILE A 181 -3.41 -12.49 -5.90
C ILE A 181 -4.72 -11.74 -6.15
N SER A 182 -4.94 -11.16 -7.34
CA SER A 182 -6.19 -10.46 -7.64
C SER A 182 -7.41 -11.39 -7.62
N ALA A 183 -7.25 -12.65 -8.00
CA ALA A 183 -8.29 -13.68 -7.91
C ALA A 183 -8.55 -14.17 -6.47
N LEU A 184 -7.67 -13.87 -5.52
CA LEU A 184 -7.75 -14.28 -4.12
C LEU A 184 -8.15 -13.15 -3.17
N ALA A 185 -7.86 -11.91 -3.54
CA ALA A 185 -8.15 -10.73 -2.71
C ALA A 185 -9.58 -10.23 -2.93
N ASP A 186 -10.18 -9.60 -1.92
CA ASP A 186 -11.49 -8.95 -2.04
C ASP A 186 -11.46 -7.74 -2.98
N GLY A 187 -10.30 -7.07 -3.08
CA GLY A 187 -10.13 -5.91 -3.95
C GLY A 187 -8.67 -5.64 -4.29
N MET A 188 -8.44 -4.99 -5.43
CA MET A 188 -7.13 -4.60 -5.92
C MET A 188 -7.01 -3.09 -6.09
N LEU A 189 -5.88 -2.54 -5.67
CA LEU A 189 -5.49 -1.15 -5.87
C LEU A 189 -4.23 -1.08 -6.73
N VAL A 190 -4.27 -0.23 -7.75
CA VAL A 190 -3.13 -0.01 -8.65
C VAL A 190 -2.43 1.28 -8.27
N VAL A 191 -1.15 1.21 -7.91
CA VAL A 191 -0.33 2.38 -7.61
C VAL A 191 0.32 2.86 -8.91
N ALA A 192 0.08 4.11 -9.25
CA ALA A 192 0.70 4.79 -10.39
C ALA A 192 1.54 5.96 -9.88
N LYS A 193 2.76 6.11 -10.39
CA LYS A 193 3.63 7.22 -10.03
C LYS A 193 3.50 8.37 -11.02
N SER A 194 3.20 9.58 -10.51
CA SER A 194 3.12 10.79 -11.31
C SER A 194 4.41 11.03 -12.12
N GLY A 195 4.25 11.20 -13.44
CA GLY A 195 5.36 11.43 -14.37
C GLY A 195 6.19 10.18 -14.73
N LEU A 196 5.75 8.99 -14.32
CA LEU A 196 6.40 7.71 -14.69
C LEU A 196 5.46 6.79 -15.47
N SER A 197 4.25 6.54 -14.98
CA SER A 197 3.26 5.68 -15.62
C SER A 197 2.51 6.45 -16.69
N THR A 198 2.27 5.83 -17.85
CA THR A 198 1.34 6.32 -18.88
C THR A 198 -0.09 5.86 -18.55
N LEU A 199 -1.08 6.46 -19.19
CA LEU A 199 -2.48 6.02 -19.05
C LEU A 199 -2.65 4.61 -19.60
N ASP A 200 -2.06 4.31 -20.76
CA ASP A 200 -2.14 3.00 -21.41
C ASP A 200 -1.60 1.88 -20.48
N GLU A 201 -0.50 2.13 -19.75
CA GLU A 201 0.06 1.17 -18.81
C GLU A 201 -0.83 0.97 -17.57
N ILE A 202 -1.53 2.01 -17.15
CA ILE A 202 -2.49 1.92 -16.05
C ILE A 202 -3.73 1.14 -16.52
N ASP A 203 -4.22 1.41 -17.72
CA ASP A 203 -5.36 0.71 -18.31
C ASP A 203 -5.05 -0.78 -18.51
N GLU A 204 -3.85 -1.14 -19.02
CA GLU A 204 -3.36 -2.51 -19.10
C GLU A 204 -3.32 -3.19 -17.72
N ALA A 205 -2.90 -2.46 -16.67
CA ALA A 205 -2.88 -3.01 -15.31
C ALA A 205 -4.30 -3.26 -14.77
N VAL A 206 -5.26 -2.39 -15.08
CA VAL A 206 -6.67 -2.54 -14.71
C VAL A 206 -7.29 -3.73 -15.44
N GLU A 207 -7.06 -3.84 -16.75
CA GLU A 207 -7.51 -4.98 -17.58
C GLU A 207 -6.93 -6.31 -17.07
N SER A 208 -5.66 -6.31 -16.65
CA SER A 208 -5.02 -7.48 -16.07
C SER A 208 -5.65 -7.93 -14.75
N VAL A 209 -6.09 -6.99 -13.90
CA VAL A 209 -6.84 -7.31 -12.68
C VAL A 209 -8.20 -7.92 -13.03
N GLN A 210 -8.95 -7.29 -13.95
CA GLN A 210 -10.30 -7.69 -14.31
C GLN A 210 -10.34 -9.04 -15.03
N SER A 211 -9.41 -9.28 -15.95
CA SER A 211 -9.32 -10.54 -16.71
C SER A 211 -8.95 -11.73 -15.83
N ALA A 212 -8.26 -11.49 -14.70
CA ALA A 212 -8.03 -12.53 -13.69
C ALA A 212 -9.24 -12.76 -12.75
N GLY A 213 -10.36 -12.09 -12.98
CA GLY A 213 -11.55 -12.14 -12.11
C GLY A 213 -11.40 -11.30 -10.84
N GLY A 214 -10.39 -10.43 -10.76
CA GLY A 214 -10.14 -9.57 -9.61
C GLY A 214 -11.08 -8.35 -9.57
N ASN A 215 -11.40 -7.90 -8.37
CA ASN A 215 -12.21 -6.71 -8.12
C ASN A 215 -11.34 -5.45 -8.08
N PHE A 216 -11.36 -4.63 -9.13
CA PHE A 216 -10.61 -3.38 -9.18
C PHE A 216 -11.28 -2.28 -8.34
N CYS A 217 -10.57 -1.80 -7.32
CA CYS A 217 -11.07 -0.80 -6.35
C CYS A 217 -10.58 0.64 -6.62
N GLY A 218 -9.60 0.83 -7.52
CA GLY A 218 -9.15 2.17 -7.90
C GLY A 218 -7.65 2.32 -8.11
N VAL A 219 -7.26 3.52 -8.54
CA VAL A 219 -5.86 3.91 -8.75
C VAL A 219 -5.41 4.85 -7.64
N ILE A 220 -4.20 4.61 -7.14
CA ILE A 220 -3.51 5.46 -6.17
C ILE A 220 -2.41 6.24 -6.90
N LEU A 221 -2.61 7.54 -7.07
CA LEU A 221 -1.58 8.40 -7.67
C LEU A 221 -0.54 8.79 -6.63
N ASN A 222 0.67 8.25 -6.77
CA ASN A 222 1.81 8.47 -5.87
C ASN A 222 2.77 9.55 -6.42
N ASP A 223 3.55 10.15 -5.51
CA ASP A 223 4.61 11.14 -5.80
C ASP A 223 4.12 12.37 -6.57
N MET A 224 2.87 12.80 -6.31
CA MET A 224 2.29 14.00 -6.92
C MET A 224 2.98 15.28 -6.43
N ASN A 225 3.46 16.11 -7.36
CA ASN A 225 3.89 17.46 -7.04
C ASN A 225 2.67 18.39 -6.91
N LEU A 226 2.25 18.64 -5.66
CA LEU A 226 1.08 19.47 -5.36
C LEU A 226 1.19 20.93 -5.89
N LYS A 227 2.40 21.41 -6.18
CA LYS A 227 2.59 22.75 -6.76
C LYS A 227 2.20 22.78 -8.25
N SER A 228 2.48 21.71 -9.00
CA SER A 228 2.10 21.59 -10.41
C SER A 228 0.63 21.16 -10.59
N ALA A 229 0.08 20.37 -9.67
CA ALA A 229 -1.30 19.91 -9.71
C ALA A 229 -2.33 21.06 -9.61
N LYS A 230 -2.03 22.13 -8.86
CA LYS A 230 -2.91 23.32 -8.77
C LYS A 230 -3.11 24.03 -10.13
N TYR A 231 -2.14 23.96 -11.02
CA TYR A 231 -2.24 24.58 -12.35
C TYR A 231 -3.02 23.71 -13.35
N SER A 232 -2.87 22.41 -13.31
CA SER A 232 -3.49 21.47 -14.26
C SER A 232 -4.98 21.25 -13.98
N TYR A 233 -5.38 21.17 -12.70
CA TYR A 233 -6.78 20.93 -12.32
C TYR A 233 -7.69 22.12 -12.63
N ARG A 234 -7.14 23.34 -12.69
CA ARG A 234 -7.89 24.56 -12.98
C ARG A 234 -8.17 24.75 -14.48
N SER A 235 -7.43 24.08 -15.35
CA SER A 235 -7.52 24.26 -16.81
C SER A 235 -8.51 23.30 -17.50
N LYS A 236 -8.83 22.13 -16.96
CA LYS A 236 -9.56 21.07 -17.68
C LYS A 236 -10.99 20.81 -17.18
N TYR A 237 -11.37 21.29 -15.99
CA TYR A 237 -12.72 21.14 -15.43
C TYR A 237 -13.17 22.46 -14.80
N GLY A 238 -13.26 23.49 -15.63
CA GLY A 238 -13.90 24.74 -15.29
C GLY A 238 -15.42 24.56 -15.19
N SER A 239 -15.96 24.98 -14.05
CA SER A 239 -17.30 25.52 -13.88
C SER A 239 -18.46 24.67 -13.35
N GLN A 240 -18.34 23.49 -12.76
CA GLN A 240 -19.59 23.01 -12.12
C GLN A 240 -19.51 22.41 -10.71
N TYR A 241 -18.33 22.14 -10.14
CA TYR A 241 -18.21 21.76 -8.73
C TYR A 241 -17.03 22.46 -8.06
N GLY A 242 -17.25 23.74 -7.73
CA GLY A 242 -16.29 24.56 -7.00
C GLY A 242 -16.23 24.21 -5.51
N TYR A 243 -15.53 23.16 -5.12
CA TYR A 243 -15.09 23.01 -3.73
C TYR A 243 -13.83 23.83 -3.51
N LYS A 244 -14.03 25.00 -2.97
CA LYS A 244 -12.99 25.94 -2.51
C LYS A 244 -12.33 25.37 -1.25
N TYR A 245 -11.29 24.55 -1.38
CA TYR A 245 -10.39 24.22 -0.26
C TYR A 245 -9.33 25.31 -0.11
N SER A 246 -9.70 26.39 0.58
CA SER A 246 -8.77 27.36 1.11
C SER A 246 -8.26 26.85 2.46
N TYR A 247 -7.09 26.22 2.51
CA TYR A 247 -6.42 25.91 3.76
C TYR A 247 -5.78 27.16 4.33
N LYS A 248 -6.57 27.91 5.12
CA LYS A 248 -6.07 28.96 6.01
C LYS A 248 -6.37 28.50 7.44
N TYR A 249 -5.55 27.61 7.98
CA TYR A 249 -5.51 27.34 9.41
C TYR A 249 -4.24 27.94 9.98
N GLY A 250 -4.33 29.23 10.36
CA GLY A 250 -3.45 29.83 11.34
C GLY A 250 -4.14 29.70 12.70
N TYR A 251 -3.68 28.80 13.55
CA TYR A 251 -3.96 28.85 14.98
C TYR A 251 -3.00 29.85 15.61
N GLY A 252 -3.50 31.06 15.84
CA GLY A 252 -2.90 32.06 16.70
C GLY A 252 -4.05 32.74 17.43
N GLY A 253 -4.48 32.17 18.53
CA GLY A 253 -5.45 32.77 19.42
C GLY A 253 -4.74 33.53 20.52
N GLU A 254 -4.58 34.84 20.39
CA GLU A 254 -4.35 35.76 21.51
C GLU A 254 -5.70 36.18 22.09
N TYR A 255 -5.92 35.82 23.34
CA TYR A 255 -6.97 36.41 24.19
C TYR A 255 -6.57 37.83 24.55
N GLY A 256 -7.11 38.81 23.82
CA GLY A 256 -7.00 40.23 24.16
C GLY A 256 -8.17 40.68 25.02
N SER A 257 -7.91 40.94 26.28
CA SER A 257 -8.77 41.55 27.25
C SER A 257 -9.27 42.93 26.77
N LYS A 258 -10.59 43.11 26.66
CA LYS A 258 -11.21 44.45 26.53
C LYS A 258 -11.12 45.19 27.86
N LYS A 259 -10.33 46.25 27.91
CA LYS A 259 -10.46 47.31 28.92
C LYS A 259 -11.68 48.17 28.57
N GLN A 260 -12.66 48.22 29.45
CA GLN A 260 -13.63 49.33 29.54
C GLN A 260 -12.90 50.55 30.10
N ASN A 261 -13.18 51.67 29.50
CA ASN A 261 -12.95 53.00 30.09
C ASN A 261 -14.08 53.94 29.73
N PRO A 262 -14.27 54.99 30.55
CA PRO A 262 -15.56 55.37 31.15
C PRO A 262 -16.39 56.26 30.27
#